data_ed45429673d63e12c090aa833a43c6b7
#
_entry.id   ed45429673d63e12c090aa833a43c6b7
#
_cell.length_a   1.000
_cell.length_b   1.000
_cell.length_c   1.000
_cell.angle_alpha   90.00
_cell.angle_beta   90.00
_cell.angle_gamma   90.00
#
_symmetry.space_group_name_H-M   'P 1'
#
loop_
_entity.id
_entity.type
_entity.pdbx_description
1 polymer ?
#
loop_
_entity_poly.entity_id
_entity_poly.type
_entity_poly.pdbx_seq_one_letter_code
_entity_poly.pdbx_strand_id
1 'polypeptide(L)'
;MKDILFVVDEKRMGGVSILLEDMLNKFDYSKFNIDVLVLHNNGTRLNNLPKNVNVIYGTKYFDAVDLTIGEVLRSKNFSLIFKKVRLVLEMKTGLIKKRIIKERRKILKKKYDTEVAFKDGFTALFVGFGNCKNKIHWLHYNYSIANPNAKYDKLFKEVLPKFNKIVAVSKGVMNDFNKIYHLEDITTVIGNYVDVNKIKKMAKDKKKNSKKLDFVSVGRLHPMKGYDRLLDVVIRLRNDNLLKDASFKIYGDGPLMDTLKKKIIDNKMEDYFKLMGYTDNPYECINGTDMFILPSIFEPFGIVIVEAMTLGVPVLATSNSATGELIKSGYNGLIVDNSDEGLYEGLKKVITDRSLIDKFKDNLIKYDYDKENDKILKQLYELFR
;
A
#
# COMPACT_ATOMS: atom_id res chain seq x y z
N MET A 1 -19.99 -1.55 24.55
CA MET A 1 -18.99 -1.22 23.51
C MET A 1 -17.84 -2.21 23.62
N LYS A 2 -17.25 -2.62 22.49
CA LYS A 2 -16.08 -3.51 22.49
C LYS A 2 -14.79 -2.71 22.40
N ASP A 3 -13.80 -3.12 23.16
CA ASP A 3 -12.46 -2.53 23.15
C ASP A 3 -11.58 -3.19 22.09
N ILE A 4 -11.10 -2.40 21.12
CA ILE A 4 -10.28 -2.87 20.00
C ILE A 4 -8.93 -2.17 20.03
N LEU A 5 -7.85 -2.95 19.89
CA LEU A 5 -6.50 -2.44 19.74
C LEU A 5 -5.99 -2.70 18.31
N PHE A 6 -5.68 -1.64 17.58
CA PHE A 6 -4.89 -1.75 16.36
C PHE A 6 -3.41 -1.57 16.65
N VAL A 7 -2.57 -2.45 16.15
CA VAL A 7 -1.11 -2.43 16.34
C VAL A 7 -0.43 -2.17 15.01
N VAL A 8 0.35 -1.09 14.94
CA VAL A 8 1.19 -0.71 13.80
C VAL A 8 2.64 -0.50 14.26
N ASP A 9 3.59 -0.64 13.35
CA ASP A 9 5.02 -0.52 13.68
C ASP A 9 5.74 0.53 12.81
N GLU A 10 5.02 1.42 12.15
CA GLU A 10 5.59 2.35 11.19
C GLU A 10 6.40 3.47 11.84
N LYS A 11 7.63 3.65 11.33
CA LYS A 11 8.51 4.76 11.69
C LYS A 11 8.19 6.04 10.91
N ARG A 12 7.62 5.91 9.71
CA ARG A 12 7.23 7.00 8.82
C ARG A 12 5.82 6.73 8.32
N MET A 13 5.05 7.78 8.09
CA MET A 13 3.75 7.62 7.42
C MET A 13 3.94 6.93 6.07
N GLY A 14 3.29 5.80 5.91
CA GLY A 14 3.26 5.02 4.68
C GLY A 14 1.81 4.76 4.24
N GLY A 15 1.62 4.05 3.15
CA GLY A 15 0.28 3.74 2.65
C GLY A 15 -0.61 3.03 3.68
N VAL A 16 -0.04 2.16 4.51
CA VAL A 16 -0.79 1.41 5.54
C VAL A 16 -1.29 2.32 6.66
N SER A 17 -0.51 3.32 7.10
CA SER A 17 -0.95 4.29 8.10
C SER A 17 -2.08 5.17 7.59
N ILE A 18 -2.00 5.63 6.33
CA ILE A 18 -3.06 6.42 5.70
C ILE A 18 -4.35 5.60 5.60
N LEU A 19 -4.24 4.33 5.20
CA LEU A 19 -5.38 3.42 5.15
C LEU A 19 -6.05 3.25 6.51
N LEU A 20 -5.25 3.08 7.57
CA LEU A 20 -5.78 2.97 8.93
C LEU A 20 -6.51 4.25 9.34
N GLU A 21 -5.91 5.43 9.09
CA GLU A 21 -6.52 6.72 9.39
C GLU A 21 -7.85 6.89 8.63
N ASP A 22 -7.87 6.65 7.32
CA ASP A 22 -9.08 6.80 6.49
C ASP A 22 -10.17 5.82 6.92
N MET A 23 -9.83 4.58 7.25
CA MET A 23 -10.76 3.58 7.77
C MET A 23 -11.33 4.00 9.13
N LEU A 24 -10.47 4.40 10.08
CA LEU A 24 -10.89 4.79 11.43
C LEU A 24 -11.75 6.05 11.43
N ASN A 25 -11.57 6.97 10.49
CA ASN A 25 -12.43 8.13 10.34
C ASN A 25 -13.90 7.80 9.98
N LYS A 26 -14.19 6.54 9.61
CA LYS A 26 -15.54 6.07 9.24
C LYS A 26 -16.12 5.04 10.22
N PHE A 27 -15.40 4.74 11.29
CA PHE A 27 -15.88 3.79 12.29
C PHE A 27 -17.08 4.34 13.09
N ASP A 28 -17.95 3.42 13.49
CA ASP A 28 -19.08 3.70 14.40
C ASP A 28 -18.62 3.64 15.86
N TYR A 29 -18.21 4.76 16.40
CA TYR A 29 -17.72 4.90 17.76
C TYR A 29 -18.82 4.73 18.84
N SER A 30 -20.10 4.55 18.45
CA SER A 30 -21.14 4.11 19.39
C SER A 30 -21.03 2.62 19.75
N LYS A 31 -20.34 1.84 18.92
CA LYS A 31 -20.17 0.37 19.07
C LYS A 31 -18.80 -0.02 19.60
N PHE A 32 -17.76 0.75 19.29
CA PHE A 32 -16.37 0.39 19.52
C PHE A 32 -15.57 1.49 20.22
N ASN A 33 -14.76 1.10 21.21
CA ASN A 33 -13.67 1.90 21.75
C ASN A 33 -12.38 1.47 21.05
N ILE A 34 -11.68 2.40 20.43
CA ILE A 34 -10.50 2.08 19.63
C ILE A 34 -9.26 2.73 20.20
N ASP A 35 -8.25 1.90 20.45
CA ASP A 35 -6.90 2.32 20.72
C ASP A 35 -5.98 1.93 19.55
N VAL A 36 -5.03 2.79 19.23
CA VAL A 36 -3.97 2.50 18.24
C VAL A 36 -2.63 2.48 18.94
N LEU A 37 -1.96 1.33 18.93
CA LEU A 37 -0.60 1.19 19.41
C LEU A 37 0.38 1.33 18.26
N VAL A 38 1.21 2.39 18.33
CA VAL A 38 2.37 2.57 17.47
C VAL A 38 3.58 2.00 18.19
N LEU A 39 4.16 0.90 17.69
CA LEU A 39 5.28 0.23 18.37
C LEU A 39 6.52 1.12 18.49
N HIS A 40 6.80 1.92 17.46
CA HIS A 40 7.88 2.90 17.49
C HIS A 40 7.49 4.17 18.27
N ASN A 41 8.42 4.67 19.09
CA ASN A 41 8.23 5.94 19.82
C ASN A 41 9.02 7.10 19.17
N ASN A 42 9.39 7.01 17.92
CA ASN A 42 10.33 7.93 17.25
C ASN A 42 9.65 9.00 16.37
N GLY A 43 8.49 9.50 16.77
CA GLY A 43 7.93 10.72 16.19
C GLY A 43 7.04 10.54 14.97
N THR A 44 6.67 9.33 14.59
CA THR A 44 5.57 9.15 13.61
C THR A 44 4.26 9.50 14.28
N ARG A 45 3.67 10.58 13.87
CA ARG A 45 2.35 10.99 14.35
C ARG A 45 1.33 10.54 13.31
N LEU A 46 0.34 9.78 13.75
CA LEU A 46 -0.91 9.58 13.03
C LEU A 46 -1.71 10.88 13.23
N ASN A 47 -1.61 11.81 12.28
CA ASN A 47 -2.08 13.18 12.48
C ASN A 47 -3.57 13.36 12.22
N ASN A 48 -4.20 12.42 11.50
CA ASN A 48 -5.58 12.54 11.01
C ASN A 48 -6.53 11.53 11.67
N LEU A 49 -6.15 10.98 12.83
CA LEU A 49 -7.04 10.10 13.59
C LEU A 49 -8.20 10.89 14.20
N PRO A 50 -9.39 10.28 14.30
CA PRO A 50 -10.52 10.85 15.03
C PRO A 50 -10.16 11.12 16.50
N LYS A 51 -10.74 12.16 17.07
CA LYS A 51 -10.52 12.54 18.49
C LYS A 51 -10.89 11.43 19.49
N ASN A 52 -11.74 10.51 19.07
CA ASN A 52 -12.19 9.37 19.89
C ASN A 52 -11.18 8.22 19.92
N VAL A 53 -10.11 8.28 19.11
CA VAL A 53 -9.07 7.25 19.09
C VAL A 53 -7.96 7.63 20.05
N ASN A 54 -7.67 6.74 21.00
CA ASN A 54 -6.53 6.92 21.88
C ASN A 54 -5.27 6.29 21.26
N VAL A 55 -4.17 7.05 21.21
CA VAL A 55 -2.89 6.59 20.67
C VAL A 55 -1.93 6.22 21.77
N ILE A 56 -1.46 4.99 21.75
CA ILE A 56 -0.48 4.43 22.69
C ILE A 56 0.85 4.26 21.95
N TYR A 57 1.95 4.56 22.61
CA TYR A 57 3.27 4.37 22.04
C TYR A 57 4.01 3.20 22.70
N GLY A 58 4.78 2.49 21.91
CA GLY A 58 5.63 1.40 22.36
C GLY A 58 6.77 1.89 23.26
N THR A 59 7.45 0.95 23.89
CA THR A 59 8.64 1.23 24.69
C THR A 59 9.86 1.44 23.79
N LYS A 60 10.90 2.08 24.32
CA LYS A 60 12.20 2.25 23.65
C LYS A 60 12.83 0.93 23.15
N TYR A 61 12.32 -0.21 23.60
CA TYR A 61 12.74 -1.52 23.10
C TYR A 61 12.43 -1.69 21.60
N PHE A 62 11.29 -1.19 21.14
CA PHE A 62 10.83 -1.34 19.78
C PHE A 62 11.49 -0.38 18.79
N ASP A 63 12.28 0.60 19.24
CA ASP A 63 12.92 1.60 18.35
C ASP A 63 13.79 0.99 17.24
N ALA A 64 14.28 -0.24 17.44
CA ALA A 64 15.13 -0.93 16.48
C ALA A 64 14.40 -1.95 15.57
N VAL A 65 13.07 -2.11 15.76
CA VAL A 65 12.31 -3.18 15.07
C VAL A 65 12.34 -3.01 13.55
N ASP A 66 11.96 -1.85 13.07
CA ASP A 66 11.79 -1.55 11.63
C ASP A 66 13.09 -1.10 10.93
N LEU A 67 14.19 -0.98 11.67
CA LEU A 67 15.45 -0.53 11.12
C LEU A 67 16.20 -1.69 10.49
N THR A 68 16.73 -1.48 9.31
CA THR A 68 17.73 -2.40 8.72
C THR A 68 19.06 -2.30 9.50
N ILE A 69 19.89 -3.34 9.41
CA ILE A 69 21.23 -3.32 10.02
C ILE A 69 22.06 -2.14 9.47
N GLY A 70 21.93 -1.87 8.15
CA GLY A 70 22.65 -0.78 7.50
C GLY A 70 22.21 0.61 8.03
N GLU A 71 20.92 0.84 8.26
CA GLU A 71 20.42 2.10 8.85
C GLU A 71 20.91 2.28 10.28
N VAL A 72 20.92 1.20 11.07
CA VAL A 72 21.40 1.23 12.45
C VAL A 72 22.89 1.54 12.51
N LEU A 73 23.71 0.95 11.63
CA LEU A 73 25.15 1.23 11.55
C LEU A 73 25.43 2.67 11.09
N ARG A 74 24.69 3.17 10.08
CA ARG A 74 24.83 4.56 9.61
C ARG A 74 24.43 5.60 10.67
N SER A 75 23.55 5.25 11.60
CA SER A 75 23.14 6.16 12.68
C SER A 75 24.26 6.48 13.65
N LYS A 76 25.34 5.72 13.69
CA LYS A 76 26.45 5.80 14.67
C LYS A 76 25.98 5.80 16.15
N ASN A 77 24.73 5.35 16.41
CA ASN A 77 24.15 5.32 17.72
C ASN A 77 24.38 3.95 18.40
N PHE A 78 25.36 3.87 19.28
CA PHE A 78 25.73 2.62 19.96
C PHE A 78 24.56 1.97 20.71
N SER A 79 23.69 2.79 21.36
CA SER A 79 22.51 2.26 22.05
C SER A 79 21.55 1.57 21.06
N LEU A 80 21.36 2.14 19.87
CA LEU A 80 20.50 1.60 18.83
C LEU A 80 21.12 0.31 18.23
N ILE A 81 22.45 0.32 18.03
CA ILE A 81 23.19 -0.87 17.57
C ILE A 81 23.00 -2.02 18.56
N PHE A 82 23.21 -1.76 19.87
CA PHE A 82 23.03 -2.77 20.90
C PHE A 82 21.58 -3.30 20.94
N LYS A 83 20.58 -2.43 20.86
CA LYS A 83 19.17 -2.82 20.79
C LYS A 83 18.89 -3.71 19.58
N LYS A 84 19.46 -3.40 18.40
CA LYS A 84 19.30 -4.20 17.18
C LYS A 84 19.95 -5.57 17.29
N VAL A 85 21.18 -5.64 17.77
CA VAL A 85 21.89 -6.91 18.00
C VAL A 85 21.10 -7.79 18.95
N ARG A 86 20.66 -7.22 20.08
CA ARG A 86 19.85 -7.93 21.05
C ARG A 86 18.55 -8.44 20.44
N LEU A 87 17.81 -7.60 19.68
CA LEU A 87 16.59 -8.00 18.99
C LEU A 87 16.82 -9.18 18.06
N VAL A 88 17.90 -9.14 17.25
CA VAL A 88 18.26 -10.22 16.34
C VAL A 88 18.56 -11.52 17.10
N LEU A 89 19.27 -11.44 18.22
CA LEU A 89 19.57 -12.60 19.08
C LEU A 89 18.28 -13.17 19.69
N GLU A 90 17.42 -12.31 20.26
CA GLU A 90 16.14 -12.73 20.83
C GLU A 90 15.23 -13.37 19.78
N MET A 91 15.21 -12.87 18.55
CA MET A 91 14.49 -13.48 17.42
C MET A 91 15.05 -14.85 17.04
N LYS A 92 16.37 -15.00 16.94
CA LYS A 92 17.02 -16.27 16.58
C LYS A 92 16.87 -17.35 17.66
N THR A 93 16.90 -16.96 18.92
CA THR A 93 16.83 -17.90 20.05
C THR A 93 15.41 -18.19 20.52
N GLY A 94 14.39 -17.50 19.98
CA GLY A 94 13.00 -17.58 20.43
C GLY A 94 12.70 -16.83 21.74
N LEU A 95 13.72 -16.22 22.39
CA LEU A 95 13.52 -15.42 23.60
C LEU A 95 12.65 -14.19 23.38
N ILE A 96 12.47 -13.80 22.11
CA ILE A 96 11.58 -12.70 21.70
C ILE A 96 10.16 -12.87 22.24
N LYS A 97 9.64 -14.09 22.35
CA LYS A 97 8.32 -14.36 22.91
C LYS A 97 8.20 -13.86 24.36
N LYS A 98 9.16 -14.24 25.22
CA LYS A 98 9.20 -13.78 26.63
C LYS A 98 9.34 -12.26 26.70
N ARG A 99 10.13 -11.68 25.81
CA ARG A 99 10.36 -10.23 25.74
C ARG A 99 9.10 -9.49 25.34
N ILE A 100 8.41 -9.91 24.29
CA ILE A 100 7.15 -9.30 23.85
C ILE A 100 6.13 -9.34 24.99
N ILE A 101 5.94 -10.46 25.66
CA ILE A 101 5.01 -10.57 26.78
C ILE A 101 5.36 -9.57 27.91
N LYS A 102 6.66 -9.41 28.21
CA LYS A 102 7.13 -8.43 29.20
C LYS A 102 6.84 -6.99 28.79
N GLU A 103 7.12 -6.64 27.53
CA GLU A 103 6.88 -5.28 27.04
C GLU A 103 5.37 -4.98 26.92
N ARG A 104 4.56 -5.95 26.47
CA ARG A 104 3.09 -5.83 26.43
C ARG A 104 2.51 -5.45 27.82
N ARG A 105 2.97 -6.10 28.90
CA ARG A 105 2.52 -5.77 30.28
C ARG A 105 2.84 -4.34 30.71
N LYS A 106 3.91 -3.75 30.16
CA LYS A 106 4.27 -2.35 30.43
C LYS A 106 3.39 -1.37 29.66
N ILE A 107 3.04 -1.71 28.43
CA ILE A 107 2.33 -0.84 27.48
C ILE A 107 0.83 -0.91 27.70
N LEU A 108 0.27 -2.12 27.70
CA LEU A 108 -1.17 -2.33 27.74
C LEU A 108 -1.67 -2.31 29.19
N LYS A 109 -2.50 -1.32 29.53
CA LYS A 109 -3.04 -1.13 30.89
C LYS A 109 -4.45 -1.68 31.05
N LYS A 110 -5.10 -2.05 29.93
CA LYS A 110 -6.42 -2.72 29.92
C LYS A 110 -6.38 -3.98 29.08
N LYS A 111 -7.43 -4.79 29.14
CA LYS A 111 -7.67 -5.91 28.24
C LYS A 111 -8.49 -5.42 27.05
N TYR A 112 -8.28 -6.04 25.90
CA TYR A 112 -9.03 -5.78 24.68
C TYR A 112 -9.86 -7.00 24.29
N ASP A 113 -11.03 -6.76 23.73
CA ASP A 113 -11.88 -7.81 23.16
C ASP A 113 -11.26 -8.33 21.85
N THR A 114 -10.67 -7.41 21.07
CA THR A 114 -9.99 -7.74 19.82
C THR A 114 -8.66 -7.01 19.71
N GLU A 115 -7.63 -7.72 19.26
CA GLU A 115 -6.34 -7.13 18.91
C GLU A 115 -6.04 -7.39 17.44
N VAL A 116 -5.70 -6.33 16.71
CA VAL A 116 -5.45 -6.34 15.27
C VAL A 116 -3.98 -6.02 14.99
N ALA A 117 -3.23 -6.98 14.42
CA ALA A 117 -1.94 -6.71 13.82
C ALA A 117 -2.18 -6.11 12.43
N PHE A 118 -2.22 -4.79 12.32
CA PHE A 118 -2.61 -4.08 11.09
C PHE A 118 -1.46 -3.88 10.09
N LYS A 119 -0.45 -4.72 10.17
CA LYS A 119 0.68 -4.77 9.22
C LYS A 119 1.37 -6.12 9.32
N ASP A 120 2.03 -6.52 8.25
CA ASP A 120 2.89 -7.70 8.23
C ASP A 120 4.13 -7.52 9.12
N GLY A 121 4.73 -8.62 9.54
CA GLY A 121 5.99 -8.59 10.27
C GLY A 121 5.81 -8.54 11.80
N PHE A 122 6.50 -7.62 12.46
CA PHE A 122 6.62 -7.64 13.93
C PHE A 122 5.30 -7.42 14.67
N THR A 123 4.34 -6.72 14.10
CA THR A 123 3.01 -6.54 14.67
C THR A 123 2.30 -7.87 14.88
N ALA A 124 2.46 -8.83 13.93
CA ALA A 124 1.92 -10.18 14.07
C ALA A 124 2.53 -10.92 15.27
N LEU A 125 3.83 -10.77 15.52
CA LEU A 125 4.46 -11.36 16.70
C LEU A 125 3.94 -10.71 17.99
N PHE A 126 3.79 -9.38 17.98
CA PHE A 126 3.29 -8.63 19.14
C PHE A 126 1.88 -9.06 19.53
N VAL A 127 0.96 -9.14 18.59
CA VAL A 127 -0.43 -9.57 18.81
C VAL A 127 -0.50 -11.07 19.06
N GLY A 128 0.16 -11.88 18.23
CA GLY A 128 0.07 -13.34 18.28
C GLY A 128 0.61 -13.96 19.56
N PHE A 129 1.63 -13.36 20.20
CA PHE A 129 2.11 -13.77 21.53
C PHE A 129 1.31 -13.14 22.69
N GLY A 130 0.32 -12.32 22.40
CA GLY A 130 -0.62 -11.82 23.38
C GLY A 130 -1.64 -12.87 23.82
N ASN A 131 -2.42 -12.51 24.86
CA ASN A 131 -3.46 -13.36 25.46
C ASN A 131 -4.89 -12.92 25.11
N CYS A 132 -5.06 -12.00 24.18
CA CYS A 132 -6.37 -11.62 23.65
C CYS A 132 -7.06 -12.85 23.02
N LYS A 133 -8.36 -12.98 23.20
CA LYS A 133 -9.13 -14.09 22.65
C LYS A 133 -9.38 -13.95 21.15
N ASN A 134 -9.71 -12.75 20.70
CA ASN A 134 -9.93 -12.47 19.28
C ASN A 134 -8.70 -11.71 18.71
N LYS A 135 -7.94 -12.39 17.87
CA LYS A 135 -6.75 -11.86 17.22
C LYS A 135 -6.92 -11.86 15.72
N ILE A 136 -6.66 -10.72 15.12
CA ILE A 136 -6.77 -10.53 13.68
C ILE A 136 -5.41 -10.09 13.14
N HIS A 137 -4.99 -10.66 12.02
CA HIS A 137 -3.79 -10.23 11.30
C HIS A 137 -4.15 -9.70 9.93
N TRP A 138 -3.56 -8.56 9.53
CA TRP A 138 -3.81 -7.91 8.25
C TRP A 138 -2.59 -8.02 7.35
N LEU A 139 -2.80 -8.50 6.11
CA LEU A 139 -1.76 -8.73 5.12
C LEU A 139 -1.80 -7.62 4.07
N HIS A 140 -0.75 -6.81 4.04
CA HIS A 140 -0.54 -5.75 3.05
C HIS A 140 0.64 -6.02 2.11
N TYR A 141 1.22 -7.22 2.17
CA TYR A 141 2.45 -7.54 1.45
C TYR A 141 2.23 -8.63 0.41
N ASN A 142 3.12 -8.68 -0.60
CA ASN A 142 3.14 -9.81 -1.50
C ASN A 142 4.14 -10.87 -1.04
N TYR A 143 3.60 -12.00 -0.73
CA TYR A 143 4.36 -13.16 -0.25
C TYR A 143 5.04 -13.93 -1.38
N SER A 144 4.62 -13.78 -2.65
CA SER A 144 5.27 -14.45 -3.80
C SER A 144 6.58 -13.79 -4.21
N ILE A 145 6.74 -12.47 -3.97
CA ILE A 145 7.94 -11.72 -4.34
C ILE A 145 8.90 -11.60 -3.16
N ALA A 146 8.39 -11.26 -1.99
CA ALA A 146 9.21 -11.12 -0.80
C ALA A 146 8.38 -11.46 0.44
N ASN A 147 8.58 -12.63 0.99
CA ASN A 147 8.00 -12.97 2.28
C ASN A 147 8.67 -12.14 3.39
N PRO A 148 7.97 -11.16 4.00
CA PRO A 148 8.55 -10.31 5.04
C PRO A 148 8.94 -11.09 6.29
N ASN A 149 8.41 -12.30 6.43
CA ASN A 149 8.61 -13.19 7.55
C ASN A 149 9.71 -14.24 7.32
N ALA A 150 10.23 -14.38 6.08
CA ALA A 150 11.12 -15.47 5.68
C ALA A 150 12.32 -15.66 6.61
N LYS A 151 12.93 -14.56 7.05
CA LYS A 151 14.11 -14.59 7.95
C LYS A 151 13.84 -15.26 9.29
N TYR A 152 12.59 -15.28 9.74
CA TYR A 152 12.14 -15.83 11.02
C TYR A 152 10.95 -16.78 10.85
N ASP A 153 10.91 -17.49 9.74
CA ASP A 153 9.81 -18.34 9.30
C ASP A 153 9.30 -19.30 10.38
N LYS A 154 10.20 -19.96 11.11
CA LYS A 154 9.85 -20.84 12.24
C LYS A 154 9.00 -20.13 13.30
N LEU A 155 9.32 -18.88 13.59
CA LEU A 155 8.60 -18.08 14.59
C LEU A 155 7.20 -17.66 14.08
N PHE A 156 7.11 -17.31 12.79
CA PHE A 156 5.84 -16.97 12.17
C PHE A 156 4.94 -18.19 11.99
N LYS A 157 5.49 -19.34 11.63
CA LYS A 157 4.75 -20.62 11.61
C LYS A 157 4.20 -21.03 13.00
N GLU A 158 4.89 -20.65 14.10
CA GLU A 158 4.36 -20.85 15.45
C GLU A 158 3.22 -19.88 15.79
N VAL A 159 3.29 -18.62 15.30
CA VAL A 159 2.39 -17.56 15.77
C VAL A 159 1.17 -17.36 14.89
N LEU A 160 1.27 -17.51 13.56
CA LEU A 160 0.17 -17.23 12.64
C LEU A 160 -1.06 -18.12 12.87
N PRO A 161 -0.93 -19.43 13.19
CA PRO A 161 -2.09 -20.28 13.53
C PRO A 161 -2.85 -19.86 14.80
N LYS A 162 -2.30 -18.92 15.59
CA LYS A 162 -2.96 -18.41 16.83
C LYS A 162 -3.92 -17.24 16.54
N PHE A 163 -4.00 -16.81 15.31
CA PHE A 163 -4.97 -15.80 14.89
C PHE A 163 -6.33 -16.43 14.62
N ASN A 164 -7.40 -15.73 14.97
CA ASN A 164 -8.76 -16.15 14.68
C ASN A 164 -9.13 -15.89 13.21
N LYS A 165 -8.61 -14.78 12.68
CA LYS A 165 -8.74 -14.41 11.27
C LYS A 165 -7.47 -13.75 10.75
N ILE A 166 -7.17 -14.01 9.48
CA ILE A 166 -6.12 -13.37 8.71
C ILE A 166 -6.80 -12.70 7.52
N VAL A 167 -6.69 -11.38 7.44
CA VAL A 167 -7.34 -10.57 6.41
C VAL A 167 -6.32 -10.20 5.35
N ALA A 168 -6.53 -10.63 4.12
CA ALA A 168 -5.75 -10.21 2.96
C ALA A 168 -6.48 -9.09 2.21
N VAL A 169 -5.73 -8.09 1.73
CA VAL A 169 -6.32 -6.95 1.00
C VAL A 169 -6.78 -7.30 -0.41
N SER A 170 -6.38 -8.44 -0.95
CA SER A 170 -6.81 -8.96 -2.25
C SER A 170 -6.72 -10.48 -2.29
N LYS A 171 -7.43 -11.12 -3.25
CA LYS A 171 -7.33 -12.56 -3.50
C LYS A 171 -5.90 -12.98 -3.84
N GLY A 172 -5.18 -12.15 -4.58
CA GLY A 172 -3.80 -12.43 -4.93
C GLY A 172 -2.89 -12.51 -3.71
N VAL A 173 -3.00 -11.55 -2.77
CA VAL A 173 -2.27 -11.58 -1.49
C VAL A 173 -2.66 -12.82 -0.66
N MET A 174 -3.96 -13.13 -0.58
CA MET A 174 -4.45 -14.33 0.11
C MET A 174 -3.84 -15.61 -0.45
N ASN A 175 -3.90 -15.77 -1.77
CA ASN A 175 -3.39 -16.97 -2.43
C ASN A 175 -1.88 -17.15 -2.22
N ASP A 176 -1.11 -16.06 -2.35
CA ASP A 176 0.35 -16.10 -2.17
C ASP A 176 0.75 -16.38 -0.72
N PHE A 177 0.01 -15.84 0.24
CA PHE A 177 0.19 -16.14 1.66
C PHE A 177 -0.09 -17.61 1.96
N ASN A 178 -1.23 -18.13 1.49
CA ASN A 178 -1.66 -19.51 1.76
C ASN A 178 -0.77 -20.55 1.09
N LYS A 179 -0.14 -20.25 -0.06
CA LYS A 179 0.90 -21.13 -0.64
C LYS A 179 2.08 -21.38 0.31
N ILE A 180 2.34 -20.48 1.24
CA ILE A 180 3.49 -20.57 2.17
C ILE A 180 3.07 -21.11 3.54
N TYR A 181 1.91 -20.66 4.04
CA TYR A 181 1.53 -20.90 5.43
C TYR A 181 0.38 -21.89 5.60
N HIS A 182 -0.38 -22.22 4.53
CA HIS A 182 -1.48 -23.20 4.54
C HIS A 182 -2.51 -22.92 5.64
N LEU A 183 -3.05 -21.68 5.66
CA LEU A 183 -3.99 -21.18 6.67
C LEU A 183 -5.32 -20.72 6.02
N GLU A 184 -5.78 -21.46 4.99
CA GLU A 184 -6.98 -21.15 4.19
C GLU A 184 -8.24 -21.01 5.07
N ASP A 185 -8.37 -21.85 6.09
CA ASP A 185 -9.56 -21.88 6.97
C ASP A 185 -9.78 -20.60 7.77
N ILE A 186 -8.71 -19.86 8.05
CA ILE A 186 -8.75 -18.63 8.83
C ILE A 186 -8.46 -17.36 7.99
N THR A 187 -8.12 -17.52 6.71
CA THR A 187 -7.81 -16.40 5.83
C THR A 187 -9.06 -15.94 5.07
N THR A 188 -9.25 -14.64 4.97
CA THR A 188 -10.36 -14.01 4.24
C THR A 188 -9.88 -12.78 3.47
N VAL A 189 -10.65 -12.33 2.48
CA VAL A 189 -10.35 -11.12 1.72
C VAL A 189 -11.27 -10.00 2.17
N ILE A 190 -10.67 -8.88 2.59
CA ILE A 190 -11.36 -7.62 2.80
C ILE A 190 -10.50 -6.54 2.14
N GLY A 191 -11.05 -5.87 1.13
CA GLY A 191 -10.38 -4.78 0.42
C GLY A 191 -10.07 -3.59 1.32
N ASN A 192 -9.32 -2.64 0.79
CA ASN A 192 -9.01 -1.43 1.52
C ASN A 192 -10.16 -0.42 1.43
N TYR A 193 -10.53 0.17 2.55
CA TYR A 193 -11.40 1.35 2.58
C TYR A 193 -10.67 2.53 1.93
N VAL A 194 -11.36 3.26 1.03
CA VAL A 194 -10.82 4.44 0.36
C VAL A 194 -11.79 5.61 0.50
N ASP A 195 -11.35 6.72 1.08
CA ASP A 195 -12.22 7.90 1.28
C ASP A 195 -12.45 8.66 -0.03
N VAL A 196 -13.48 8.25 -0.77
CA VAL A 196 -13.90 8.84 -2.06
C VAL A 196 -14.19 10.35 -1.94
N ASN A 197 -14.80 10.78 -0.82
CA ASN A 197 -15.12 12.18 -0.60
C ASN A 197 -13.87 13.03 -0.40
N LYS A 198 -12.89 12.52 0.34
CA LYS A 198 -11.56 13.14 0.49
C LYS A 198 -10.88 13.31 -0.85
N ILE A 199 -10.86 12.25 -1.69
CA ILE A 199 -10.28 12.28 -3.03
C ILE A 199 -10.90 13.39 -3.88
N LYS A 200 -12.22 13.40 -4.00
CA LYS A 200 -12.96 14.41 -4.79
C LYS A 200 -12.71 15.82 -4.27
N LYS A 201 -12.74 16.03 -2.94
CA LYS A 201 -12.49 17.33 -2.32
C LYS A 201 -11.09 17.87 -2.57
N MET A 202 -10.07 17.00 -2.56
CA MET A 202 -8.68 17.40 -2.72
C MET A 202 -8.24 17.52 -4.19
N ALA A 203 -9.02 17.00 -5.12
CA ALA A 203 -8.65 16.93 -6.54
C ALA A 203 -8.59 18.29 -7.25
N LYS A 204 -9.28 19.32 -6.76
CA LYS A 204 -9.46 20.63 -7.40
C LYS A 204 -9.83 20.52 -8.88
N ASP A 205 -10.74 21.32 -9.34
CA ASP A 205 -11.16 21.31 -10.75
C ASP A 205 -10.00 21.73 -11.65
N LYS A 206 -9.55 20.81 -12.49
CA LYS A 206 -8.58 21.09 -13.57
C LYS A 206 -9.27 20.92 -14.93
N LYS A 207 -9.34 22.01 -15.69
CA LYS A 207 -9.68 21.92 -17.13
C LYS A 207 -8.42 21.54 -17.90
N LYS A 208 -8.52 20.51 -18.71
CA LYS A 208 -7.46 20.13 -19.64
C LYS A 208 -7.31 21.22 -20.72
N ASN A 209 -6.16 21.86 -20.79
CA ASN A 209 -5.87 22.92 -21.77
C ASN A 209 -5.02 22.43 -22.96
N SER A 210 -4.76 21.15 -23.09
CA SER A 210 -3.88 20.57 -24.11
C SER A 210 -4.57 19.53 -24.98
N LYS A 211 -4.29 19.57 -26.30
CA LYS A 211 -4.69 18.49 -27.23
C LYS A 211 -3.80 17.24 -27.14
N LYS A 212 -2.65 17.35 -26.45
CA LYS A 212 -1.74 16.22 -26.22
C LYS A 212 -2.36 15.23 -25.23
N LEU A 213 -2.14 13.93 -25.46
CA LEU A 213 -2.44 12.91 -24.46
C LEU A 213 -1.55 13.11 -23.23
N ASP A 214 -2.17 13.18 -22.08
CA ASP A 214 -1.50 13.38 -20.80
C ASP A 214 -1.61 12.12 -19.94
N PHE A 215 -0.53 11.36 -19.90
CA PHE A 215 -0.41 10.17 -19.09
C PHE A 215 0.23 10.54 -17.74
N VAL A 216 -0.36 10.07 -16.65
CA VAL A 216 0.15 10.33 -15.30
C VAL A 216 0.41 9.02 -14.57
N SER A 217 1.41 9.04 -13.72
CA SER A 217 1.63 8.01 -12.70
C SER A 217 2.05 8.65 -11.39
N VAL A 218 1.63 8.06 -10.28
CA VAL A 218 1.98 8.51 -8.93
C VAL A 218 2.45 7.31 -8.12
N GLY A 219 3.64 7.39 -7.55
CA GLY A 219 4.16 6.32 -6.71
C GLY A 219 5.63 6.48 -6.36
N ARG A 220 6.10 5.67 -5.42
CA ARG A 220 7.51 5.66 -5.04
C ARG A 220 8.38 5.20 -6.20
N LEU A 221 9.45 5.92 -6.50
CA LEU A 221 10.42 5.55 -7.55
C LEU A 221 11.30 4.38 -7.09
N HIS A 222 10.71 3.20 -7.08
CA HIS A 222 11.30 1.95 -6.65
C HIS A 222 11.19 0.89 -7.75
N PRO A 223 12.13 -0.04 -7.93
CA PRO A 223 12.10 -1.05 -8.99
C PRO A 223 10.76 -1.78 -9.12
N MET A 224 10.10 -2.11 -7.99
CA MET A 224 8.80 -2.79 -8.00
C MET A 224 7.67 -1.99 -8.64
N LYS A 225 7.81 -0.68 -8.80
CA LYS A 225 6.83 0.20 -9.45
C LYS A 225 7.02 0.31 -10.95
N GLY A 226 8.13 -0.21 -11.51
CA GLY A 226 8.35 -0.41 -12.93
C GLY A 226 8.51 0.87 -13.74
N TYR A 227 8.95 1.98 -13.13
CA TYR A 227 9.15 3.24 -13.87
C TYR A 227 10.34 3.21 -14.80
N ASP A 228 11.35 2.40 -14.52
CA ASP A 228 12.51 2.14 -15.36
C ASP A 228 12.10 1.46 -16.67
N ARG A 229 11.29 0.40 -16.60
CA ARG A 229 10.75 -0.28 -17.79
C ARG A 229 9.73 0.57 -18.54
N LEU A 230 8.91 1.38 -17.81
CA LEU A 230 8.00 2.32 -18.47
C LEU A 230 8.79 3.31 -19.34
N LEU A 231 9.91 3.85 -18.82
CA LEU A 231 10.76 4.74 -19.58
C LEU A 231 11.36 4.04 -20.81
N ASP A 232 11.77 2.77 -20.70
CA ASP A 232 12.27 1.99 -21.86
C ASP A 232 11.20 1.85 -22.95
N VAL A 233 9.99 1.53 -22.53
CA VAL A 233 8.84 1.42 -23.44
C VAL A 233 8.53 2.77 -24.11
N VAL A 234 8.56 3.86 -23.36
CA VAL A 234 8.31 5.21 -23.90
C VAL A 234 9.41 5.63 -24.88
N ILE A 235 10.68 5.27 -24.64
CA ILE A 235 11.78 5.49 -25.61
C ILE A 235 11.49 4.71 -26.92
N ARG A 236 11.06 3.45 -26.82
CA ARG A 236 10.70 2.63 -27.98
C ARG A 236 9.54 3.25 -28.77
N LEU A 237 8.46 3.67 -28.11
CA LEU A 237 7.32 4.35 -28.73
C LEU A 237 7.73 5.64 -29.48
N ARG A 238 8.68 6.41 -28.93
CA ARG A 238 9.24 7.59 -29.62
C ARG A 238 10.00 7.20 -30.88
N ASN A 239 10.83 6.16 -30.81
CA ASN A 239 11.61 5.67 -31.94
C ASN A 239 10.69 5.18 -33.09
N ASP A 240 9.53 4.64 -32.72
CA ASP A 240 8.48 4.22 -33.66
C ASP A 240 7.57 5.39 -34.12
N ASN A 241 7.94 6.66 -33.79
CA ASN A 241 7.20 7.88 -34.13
C ASN A 241 5.76 7.95 -33.60
N LEU A 242 5.44 7.27 -32.52
CA LEU A 242 4.10 7.21 -31.92
C LEU A 242 3.84 8.31 -30.86
N LEU A 243 4.86 9.05 -30.41
CA LEU A 243 4.73 10.01 -29.30
C LEU A 243 4.50 11.48 -29.70
N LYS A 244 4.16 11.78 -30.94
CA LYS A 244 4.03 13.18 -31.42
C LYS A 244 3.16 14.06 -30.52
N ASP A 245 2.08 13.48 -29.96
CA ASP A 245 1.08 14.16 -29.15
C ASP A 245 0.84 13.47 -27.81
N ALA A 246 1.86 12.93 -27.17
CA ALA A 246 1.74 12.29 -25.86
C ALA A 246 2.82 12.78 -24.88
N SER A 247 2.50 12.84 -23.59
CA SER A 247 3.45 13.15 -22.52
C SER A 247 3.17 12.28 -21.29
N PHE A 248 4.24 11.93 -20.58
CA PHE A 248 4.19 11.13 -19.36
C PHE A 248 4.71 11.95 -18.18
N LYS A 249 3.91 12.11 -17.14
CA LYS A 249 4.26 12.81 -15.90
C LYS A 249 4.29 11.83 -14.74
N ILE A 250 5.44 11.69 -14.11
CA ILE A 250 5.64 10.74 -13.01
C ILE A 250 5.86 11.53 -11.72
N TYR A 251 4.93 11.41 -10.79
CA TYR A 251 5.01 12.03 -9.48
C TYR A 251 5.49 11.02 -8.45
N GLY A 252 6.49 11.40 -7.68
CA GLY A 252 7.05 10.58 -6.62
C GLY A 252 8.54 10.82 -6.43
N ASP A 253 9.08 10.16 -5.41
CA ASP A 253 10.49 10.16 -5.09
C ASP A 253 10.93 8.73 -4.71
N GLY A 254 12.22 8.46 -4.77
CA GLY A 254 12.76 7.15 -4.41
C GLY A 254 14.14 6.86 -4.98
N PRO A 255 14.67 5.65 -4.71
CA PRO A 255 16.04 5.28 -5.06
C PRO A 255 16.35 5.30 -6.57
N LEU A 256 15.33 5.27 -7.44
CA LEU A 256 15.53 5.33 -8.89
C LEU A 256 15.60 6.76 -9.46
N MET A 257 15.42 7.81 -8.63
CA MET A 257 15.32 9.20 -9.13
C MET A 257 16.51 9.59 -10.01
N ASP A 258 17.74 9.40 -9.53
CA ASP A 258 18.94 9.81 -10.26
C ASP A 258 19.18 8.94 -11.49
N THR A 259 18.90 7.63 -11.40
CA THR A 259 19.00 6.70 -12.53
C THR A 259 18.05 7.09 -13.65
N LEU A 260 16.79 7.38 -13.31
CA LEU A 260 15.78 7.80 -14.28
C LEU A 260 16.10 9.16 -14.89
N LYS A 261 16.54 10.15 -14.11
CA LYS A 261 16.98 11.46 -14.61
C LYS A 261 18.08 11.30 -15.65
N LYS A 262 19.12 10.54 -15.31
CA LYS A 262 20.23 10.29 -16.26
C LYS A 262 19.72 9.65 -17.54
N LYS A 263 18.90 8.60 -17.45
CA LYS A 263 18.36 7.88 -18.61
C LYS A 263 17.48 8.77 -19.50
N ILE A 264 16.69 9.69 -18.92
CA ILE A 264 15.90 10.68 -19.66
C ILE A 264 16.82 11.59 -20.50
N ILE A 265 17.89 12.13 -19.90
CA ILE A 265 18.84 13.03 -20.57
C ILE A 265 19.60 12.29 -21.66
N ASP A 266 20.17 11.13 -21.33
CA ASP A 266 20.97 10.30 -22.28
C ASP A 266 20.16 9.93 -23.54
N ASN A 267 18.83 9.80 -23.41
CA ASN A 267 17.93 9.45 -24.50
C ASN A 267 17.13 10.63 -25.05
N LYS A 268 17.36 11.87 -24.61
CA LYS A 268 16.64 13.09 -25.06
C LYS A 268 15.12 12.96 -24.92
N MET A 269 14.66 12.52 -23.73
CA MET A 269 13.25 12.23 -23.44
C MET A 269 12.53 13.34 -22.65
N GLU A 270 13.17 14.50 -22.38
CA GLU A 270 12.69 15.57 -21.51
C GLU A 270 11.32 16.14 -21.94
N ASP A 271 11.03 16.14 -23.23
CA ASP A 271 9.74 16.61 -23.77
C ASP A 271 8.60 15.59 -23.60
N TYR A 272 8.92 14.32 -23.42
CA TYR A 272 7.97 13.21 -23.40
C TYR A 272 7.78 12.60 -22.01
N PHE A 273 8.84 12.54 -21.20
CA PHE A 273 8.83 11.87 -19.89
C PHE A 273 9.40 12.77 -18.80
N LYS A 274 8.53 13.19 -17.87
CA LYS A 274 8.87 14.19 -16.85
C LYS A 274 8.78 13.60 -15.45
N LEU A 275 9.86 13.70 -14.69
CA LEU A 275 9.87 13.41 -13.26
C LEU A 275 9.48 14.67 -12.50
N MET A 276 8.30 14.67 -11.91
CA MET A 276 7.70 15.84 -11.27
C MET A 276 8.09 15.99 -9.80
N GLY A 277 8.78 15.00 -9.23
CA GLY A 277 9.12 14.96 -7.81
C GLY A 277 7.97 14.52 -6.91
N TYR A 278 8.20 14.59 -5.59
CA TYR A 278 7.21 14.26 -4.58
C TYR A 278 6.02 15.24 -4.59
N THR A 279 4.83 14.74 -4.29
CA THR A 279 3.62 15.54 -4.11
C THR A 279 2.89 15.13 -2.83
N ASP A 280 2.38 16.11 -2.11
CA ASP A 280 1.49 15.87 -0.95
C ASP A 280 0.02 15.66 -1.37
N ASN A 281 -0.33 16.08 -2.59
CA ASN A 281 -1.68 15.92 -3.13
C ASN A 281 -1.67 15.20 -4.49
N PRO A 282 -1.68 13.86 -4.49
CA PRO A 282 -1.68 13.08 -5.72
C PRO A 282 -2.96 13.27 -6.53
N TYR A 283 -4.09 13.55 -5.88
CA TYR A 283 -5.39 13.68 -6.53
C TYR A 283 -5.45 14.84 -7.52
N GLU A 284 -4.82 15.96 -7.17
CA GLU A 284 -4.69 17.11 -8.07
C GLU A 284 -3.82 16.78 -9.30
N CYS A 285 -2.83 15.90 -9.13
CA CYS A 285 -1.96 15.49 -10.23
C CYS A 285 -2.65 14.52 -11.20
N ILE A 286 -3.55 13.68 -10.69
CA ILE A 286 -4.30 12.69 -11.47
C ILE A 286 -5.48 13.37 -12.17
N ASN A 287 -6.18 14.27 -11.49
CA ASN A 287 -7.41 14.87 -12.00
C ASN A 287 -7.21 15.62 -13.32
N GLY A 288 -8.09 15.38 -14.29
CA GLY A 288 -8.07 16.03 -15.60
C GLY A 288 -7.02 15.46 -16.57
N THR A 289 -6.30 14.39 -16.23
CA THR A 289 -5.42 13.67 -17.16
C THR A 289 -6.21 12.68 -18.03
N ASP A 290 -5.58 12.16 -19.08
CA ASP A 290 -6.27 11.25 -19.99
C ASP A 290 -6.30 9.83 -19.47
N MET A 291 -5.18 9.37 -18.90
CA MET A 291 -5.08 8.00 -18.40
C MET A 291 -3.99 7.92 -17.33
N PHE A 292 -4.27 7.15 -16.30
CA PHE A 292 -3.29 6.78 -15.29
C PHE A 292 -2.52 5.52 -15.73
N ILE A 293 -1.19 5.53 -15.60
CA ILE A 293 -0.35 4.38 -15.94
C ILE A 293 0.16 3.74 -14.66
N LEU A 294 -0.10 2.45 -14.47
CA LEU A 294 0.40 1.64 -13.37
C LEU A 294 1.30 0.52 -13.89
N PRO A 295 2.61 0.80 -14.12
CA PRO A 295 3.53 -0.16 -14.71
C PRO A 295 4.12 -1.13 -13.66
N SER A 296 3.49 -1.26 -12.50
CA SER A 296 4.00 -1.98 -11.35
C SER A 296 4.24 -3.45 -11.67
N ILE A 297 5.42 -3.96 -11.35
CA ILE A 297 5.71 -5.39 -11.38
C ILE A 297 4.78 -6.11 -10.41
N PHE A 298 4.50 -5.42 -9.30
CA PHE A 298 3.61 -5.95 -8.26
C PHE A 298 2.84 -4.84 -7.54
N GLU A 299 1.57 -5.15 -7.23
CA GLU A 299 0.68 -4.29 -6.45
C GLU A 299 -0.21 -5.15 -5.53
N PRO A 300 -0.15 -4.98 -4.20
CA PRO A 300 -0.97 -5.77 -3.26
C PRO A 300 -2.47 -5.50 -3.41
N PHE A 301 -2.84 -4.23 -3.57
CA PHE A 301 -4.23 -3.79 -3.75
C PHE A 301 -4.39 -2.77 -4.87
N GLY A 302 -3.51 -1.77 -4.94
CA GLY A 302 -3.60 -0.73 -5.97
C GLY A 302 -4.58 0.40 -5.61
N ILE A 303 -4.44 0.99 -4.43
CA ILE A 303 -5.27 2.13 -3.99
C ILE A 303 -5.33 3.22 -5.05
N VAL A 304 -4.21 3.51 -5.71
CA VAL A 304 -4.11 4.51 -6.74
C VAL A 304 -5.02 4.23 -7.97
N ILE A 305 -5.38 2.96 -8.20
CA ILE A 305 -6.38 2.59 -9.22
C ILE A 305 -7.76 3.15 -8.83
N VAL A 306 -8.15 2.94 -7.56
CA VAL A 306 -9.40 3.45 -7.03
C VAL A 306 -9.40 4.99 -7.03
N GLU A 307 -8.29 5.61 -6.67
CA GLU A 307 -8.10 7.07 -6.68
C GLU A 307 -8.29 7.64 -8.10
N ALA A 308 -7.62 7.06 -9.09
CA ALA A 308 -7.73 7.50 -10.48
C ALA A 308 -9.16 7.32 -11.03
N MET A 309 -9.77 6.14 -10.82
CA MET A 309 -11.12 5.86 -11.29
C MET A 309 -12.19 6.73 -10.61
N THR A 310 -12.01 7.05 -9.33
CA THR A 310 -12.88 7.99 -8.58
C THR A 310 -12.87 9.39 -9.20
N LEU A 311 -11.76 9.76 -9.82
CA LEU A 311 -11.58 11.04 -10.54
C LEU A 311 -11.98 10.94 -12.03
N GLY A 312 -12.58 9.83 -12.45
CA GLY A 312 -12.96 9.62 -13.85
C GLY A 312 -11.78 9.38 -14.79
N VAL A 313 -10.60 9.06 -14.26
CA VAL A 313 -9.38 8.80 -15.03
C VAL A 313 -9.20 7.30 -15.21
N PRO A 314 -9.30 6.77 -16.44
CA PRO A 314 -9.09 5.35 -16.70
C PRO A 314 -7.65 4.94 -16.45
N VAL A 315 -7.44 3.64 -16.14
CA VAL A 315 -6.13 3.10 -15.77
C VAL A 315 -5.65 2.09 -16.79
N LEU A 316 -4.41 2.26 -17.28
CA LEU A 316 -3.66 1.19 -17.94
C LEU A 316 -2.71 0.59 -16.90
N ALA A 317 -2.86 -0.69 -16.62
CA ALA A 317 -2.07 -1.37 -15.61
C ALA A 317 -1.49 -2.69 -16.11
N THR A 318 -0.31 -3.04 -15.65
CA THR A 318 0.23 -4.40 -15.83
C THR A 318 -0.54 -5.40 -14.98
N SER A 319 -0.71 -6.61 -15.50
CA SER A 319 -1.37 -7.71 -14.81
C SER A 319 -0.60 -8.09 -13.55
N ASN A 320 -1.25 -8.00 -12.41
CA ASN A 320 -0.73 -8.42 -11.11
C ASN A 320 -1.87 -8.83 -10.18
N SER A 321 -1.55 -9.19 -8.93
CA SER A 321 -2.50 -9.80 -8.00
C SER A 321 -3.77 -8.98 -7.73
N ALA A 322 -3.74 -7.67 -7.90
CA ALA A 322 -4.85 -6.79 -7.53
C ALA A 322 -5.57 -6.16 -8.73
N THR A 323 -4.87 -5.99 -9.86
CA THR A 323 -5.42 -5.20 -10.98
C THR A 323 -6.71 -5.77 -11.56
N GLY A 324 -6.81 -7.12 -11.65
CA GLY A 324 -8.02 -7.80 -12.15
C GLY A 324 -9.22 -7.72 -11.21
N GLU A 325 -9.03 -7.35 -9.94
CA GLU A 325 -10.14 -7.16 -8.99
C GLU A 325 -10.75 -5.75 -9.10
N LEU A 326 -9.97 -4.76 -9.55
CA LEU A 326 -10.39 -3.36 -9.64
C LEU A 326 -10.69 -2.91 -11.07
N ILE A 327 -9.92 -3.38 -12.05
CA ILE A 327 -10.05 -2.98 -13.45
C ILE A 327 -10.81 -4.06 -14.23
N LYS A 328 -11.90 -3.67 -14.88
CA LYS A 328 -12.55 -4.47 -15.91
C LYS A 328 -11.94 -4.09 -17.26
N SER A 329 -10.95 -4.90 -17.70
CA SER A 329 -10.16 -4.62 -18.91
C SER A 329 -11.05 -4.45 -20.15
N GLY A 330 -10.81 -3.39 -20.95
CA GLY A 330 -11.62 -3.03 -22.12
C GLY A 330 -12.94 -2.31 -21.80
N TYR A 331 -13.26 -2.12 -20.49
CA TYR A 331 -14.46 -1.42 -20.04
C TYR A 331 -14.12 -0.08 -19.35
N ASN A 332 -13.42 -0.09 -18.21
CA ASN A 332 -13.07 1.08 -17.43
C ASN A 332 -11.55 1.34 -17.34
N GLY A 333 -10.79 0.60 -18.12
CA GLY A 333 -9.33 0.66 -18.21
C GLY A 333 -8.80 -0.48 -19.06
N LEU A 334 -7.48 -0.65 -19.03
CA LEU A 334 -6.80 -1.69 -19.79
C LEU A 334 -5.79 -2.43 -18.91
N ILE A 335 -5.89 -3.75 -18.84
CA ILE A 335 -4.89 -4.61 -18.22
C ILE A 335 -4.05 -5.21 -19.34
N VAL A 336 -2.74 -5.12 -19.20
CA VAL A 336 -1.75 -5.65 -20.15
C VAL A 336 -0.85 -6.68 -19.47
N ASP A 337 -0.19 -7.52 -20.25
CA ASP A 337 0.77 -8.47 -19.71
C ASP A 337 1.86 -7.75 -18.89
N ASN A 338 2.30 -8.41 -17.81
CA ASN A 338 3.32 -7.85 -16.93
C ASN A 338 4.73 -8.01 -17.54
N SER A 339 4.91 -7.43 -18.71
CA SER A 339 6.13 -7.42 -19.51
C SER A 339 6.31 -6.06 -20.18
N ASP A 340 7.50 -5.79 -20.68
CA ASP A 340 7.79 -4.58 -21.47
C ASP A 340 6.99 -4.57 -22.77
N GLU A 341 6.83 -5.75 -23.39
CA GLU A 341 6.02 -5.91 -24.60
C GLU A 341 4.53 -5.64 -24.33
N GLY A 342 3.99 -6.16 -23.23
CA GLY A 342 2.61 -5.89 -22.83
C GLY A 342 2.35 -4.40 -22.58
N LEU A 343 3.28 -3.71 -21.90
CA LEU A 343 3.23 -2.25 -21.73
C LEU A 343 3.30 -1.51 -23.06
N TYR A 344 4.21 -1.91 -23.95
CA TYR A 344 4.37 -1.31 -25.27
C TYR A 344 3.10 -1.43 -26.09
N GLU A 345 2.56 -2.62 -26.27
CA GLU A 345 1.35 -2.85 -27.08
C GLU A 345 0.12 -2.16 -26.46
N GLY A 346 -0.01 -2.16 -25.12
CA GLY A 346 -1.09 -1.45 -24.45
C GLY A 346 -1.03 0.07 -24.65
N LEU A 347 0.14 0.68 -24.49
CA LEU A 347 0.34 2.12 -24.70
C LEU A 347 0.15 2.48 -26.18
N LYS A 348 0.73 1.72 -27.11
CA LYS A 348 0.54 1.88 -28.54
C LYS A 348 -0.95 1.88 -28.90
N LYS A 349 -1.71 0.91 -28.38
CA LYS A 349 -3.15 0.79 -28.64
C LYS A 349 -3.91 2.06 -28.22
N VAL A 350 -3.70 2.58 -27.02
CA VAL A 350 -4.43 3.77 -26.53
C VAL A 350 -3.92 5.08 -27.15
N ILE A 351 -2.67 5.14 -27.61
CA ILE A 351 -2.12 6.30 -28.33
C ILE A 351 -2.67 6.38 -29.75
N THR A 352 -2.77 5.23 -30.44
CA THR A 352 -3.26 5.16 -31.82
C THR A 352 -4.77 5.22 -31.93
N ASP A 353 -5.48 4.70 -30.93
CA ASP A 353 -6.95 4.75 -30.84
C ASP A 353 -7.41 5.48 -29.56
N ARG A 354 -7.51 6.80 -29.64
CA ARG A 354 -7.93 7.67 -28.52
C ARG A 354 -9.38 7.43 -28.11
N SER A 355 -10.23 6.91 -28.98
CA SER A 355 -11.63 6.62 -28.69
C SER A 355 -11.80 5.60 -27.55
N LEU A 356 -10.78 4.74 -27.34
CA LEU A 356 -10.74 3.83 -26.19
C LEU A 356 -10.70 4.58 -24.85
N ILE A 357 -9.94 5.67 -24.78
CA ILE A 357 -9.84 6.47 -23.57
C ILE A 357 -11.18 7.13 -23.25
N ASP A 358 -11.83 7.70 -24.29
CA ASP A 358 -13.15 8.34 -24.14
C ASP A 358 -14.19 7.31 -23.69
N LYS A 359 -14.22 6.14 -24.33
CA LYS A 359 -15.09 5.01 -23.91
C LYS A 359 -14.87 4.61 -22.46
N PHE A 360 -13.63 4.54 -22.01
CA PHE A 360 -13.32 4.18 -20.62
C PHE A 360 -13.77 5.27 -19.64
N LYS A 361 -13.58 6.56 -20.00
CA LYS A 361 -14.06 7.71 -19.22
C LYS A 361 -15.58 7.69 -19.07
N ASP A 362 -16.32 7.45 -20.15
CA ASP A 362 -17.79 7.35 -20.15
C ASP A 362 -18.27 6.24 -19.21
N ASN A 363 -17.60 5.10 -19.19
CA ASN A 363 -17.91 4.00 -18.30
C ASN A 363 -17.58 4.30 -16.82
N LEU A 364 -16.64 5.22 -16.57
CA LEU A 364 -16.30 5.68 -15.22
C LEU A 364 -17.27 6.70 -14.63
N ILE A 365 -18.15 7.31 -15.43
CA ILE A 365 -19.21 8.24 -14.92
C ILE A 365 -20.07 7.55 -13.84
N LYS A 366 -20.28 6.24 -13.96
CA LYS A 366 -21.07 5.43 -13.02
C LYS A 366 -20.20 4.69 -11.99
N TYR A 367 -18.89 4.96 -11.96
CA TYR A 367 -17.99 4.33 -11.00
C TYR A 367 -18.27 4.85 -9.59
N ASP A 368 -18.59 3.93 -8.71
CA ASP A 368 -18.96 4.23 -7.32
C ASP A 368 -18.31 3.21 -6.39
N TYR A 369 -17.19 3.62 -5.79
CA TYR A 369 -16.48 2.78 -4.83
C TYR A 369 -17.12 2.83 -3.42
N ASP A 370 -18.02 3.76 -3.14
CA ASP A 370 -18.69 3.82 -1.84
C ASP A 370 -19.53 2.58 -1.56
N LYS A 371 -20.12 1.96 -2.59
CA LYS A 371 -20.79 0.66 -2.46
C LYS A 371 -19.85 -0.46 -1.99
N GLU A 372 -18.58 -0.43 -2.40
CA GLU A 372 -17.58 -1.36 -1.94
C GLU A 372 -17.10 -1.01 -0.54
N ASN A 373 -16.96 0.28 -0.22
CA ASN A 373 -16.69 0.77 1.11
C ASN A 373 -17.73 0.29 2.14
N ASP A 374 -19.02 0.32 1.80
CA ASP A 374 -20.09 -0.16 2.67
C ASP A 374 -19.97 -1.65 2.98
N LYS A 375 -19.62 -2.46 1.99
CA LYS A 375 -19.35 -3.90 2.18
C LYS A 375 -18.13 -4.13 3.06
N ILE A 376 -17.05 -3.38 2.81
CA ILE A 376 -15.82 -3.43 3.60
C ILE A 376 -16.13 -3.12 5.06
N LEU A 377 -16.83 -2.02 5.36
CA LEU A 377 -17.19 -1.65 6.72
C LEU A 377 -18.08 -2.71 7.40
N LYS A 378 -19.03 -3.28 6.67
CA LYS A 378 -19.87 -4.38 7.18
C LYS A 378 -19.02 -5.60 7.55
N GLN A 379 -18.13 -6.04 6.67
CA GLN A 379 -17.22 -7.17 6.93
C GLN A 379 -16.30 -6.88 8.13
N LEU A 380 -15.80 -5.64 8.26
CA LEU A 380 -15.00 -5.21 9.41
C LEU A 380 -15.77 -5.33 10.71
N TYR A 381 -17.00 -4.84 10.75
CA TYR A 381 -17.82 -4.92 11.96
C TYR A 381 -18.16 -6.36 12.32
N GLU A 382 -18.29 -7.27 11.37
CA GLU A 382 -18.47 -8.70 11.60
C GLU A 382 -17.24 -9.35 12.24
N LEU A 383 -16.02 -8.94 11.82
CA LEU A 383 -14.77 -9.42 12.43
C LEU A 383 -14.63 -9.05 13.90
N PHE A 384 -15.22 -7.92 14.29
CA PHE A 384 -15.10 -7.39 15.65
C PHE A 384 -16.27 -7.78 16.57
N ARG A 385 -17.26 -8.52 16.05
CA ARG A 385 -18.36 -9.10 16.86
C ARG A 385 -17.93 -10.33 17.62
#